data_948104242107e82ea1b1594b6f206f05
#
_entry.id   948104242107e82ea1b1594b6f206f05
#
_cell.length_a   1.000
_cell.length_b   1.000
_cell.length_c   1.000
_cell.angle_alpha   90.00
_cell.angle_beta   90.00
_cell.angle_gamma   90.00
#
_symmetry.space_group_name_H-M   'P 1'
#
loop_
_entity.id
_entity.type
_entity.pdbx_description
1 polymer ?
#
loop_
_entity_poly.entity_id
_entity_poly.type
_entity_poly.pdbx_seq_one_letter_code
_entity_poly.pdbx_strand_id
1 'polypeptide(L)'
;MNWAVAIFLSASFLGFYDLCIKHAVRANAVAPVLFFSTLTSASVWGCLLLVEALRPGLLPPALVPDALTWPQHLQLLLKSGIVTASWIGTYYGVKHLPLSLGAPLRATSPLLTLFGAILVLGERPTVVETIGILTTLGSFVGLSVAGAREGILFHRNKWVWLLLAGTILGAASALYDKYLLGTLKFSVPTVQCWFSIYMLIFFGPFALGWQLRLWSRNEFVWRWTIPLIALLLLVSDYLYFSALRDPHGLVAIVMSLRRASTLVAFAGGLYFFHEANGWRKLPAVIGILIGVVLTILG
;
A
#
# COMPACT_ATOMS: atom_id res chain seq x y z
N MET A 1 -7.93 2.39 20.33
CA MET A 1 -8.82 2.22 19.15
C MET A 1 -8.79 0.75 18.79
N ASN A 2 -9.94 0.12 18.53
CA ASN A 2 -10.01 -1.27 18.13
C ASN A 2 -9.25 -1.43 16.78
N TRP A 3 -8.41 -2.46 16.64
CA TRP A 3 -7.64 -2.72 15.44
C TRP A 3 -8.50 -2.86 14.17
N ALA A 4 -9.71 -3.45 14.30
CA ALA A 4 -10.64 -3.60 13.18
C ALA A 4 -11.18 -2.24 12.68
N VAL A 5 -11.48 -1.31 13.58
CA VAL A 5 -11.88 0.06 13.22
C VAL A 5 -10.72 0.80 12.56
N ALA A 6 -9.50 0.64 13.10
CA ALA A 6 -8.31 1.25 12.52
C ALA A 6 -8.10 0.83 11.06
N ILE A 7 -8.21 -0.48 10.76
CA ILE A 7 -7.97 -0.96 9.41
C ILE A 7 -9.10 -0.58 8.44
N PHE A 8 -10.34 -0.47 8.91
CA PHE A 8 -11.46 -0.02 8.09
C PHE A 8 -11.30 1.45 7.67
N LEU A 9 -10.89 2.30 8.61
CA LEU A 9 -10.54 3.69 8.31
C LEU A 9 -9.32 3.77 7.39
N SER A 10 -8.28 2.96 7.64
CA SER A 10 -7.12 2.85 6.75
C SER A 10 -7.52 2.50 5.32
N ALA A 11 -8.41 1.51 5.15
CA ALA A 11 -8.92 1.11 3.84
C ALA A 11 -9.67 2.25 3.13
N SER A 12 -10.45 3.04 3.87
CA SER A 12 -11.17 4.19 3.32
C SER A 12 -10.20 5.25 2.80
N PHE A 13 -9.22 5.66 3.60
CA PHE A 13 -8.17 6.60 3.16
C PHE A 13 -7.36 6.07 1.99
N LEU A 14 -7.06 4.76 1.98
CA LEU A 14 -6.35 4.12 0.88
C LEU A 14 -7.17 4.11 -0.42
N GLY A 15 -8.50 4.02 -0.35
CA GLY A 15 -9.36 4.14 -1.52
C GLY A 15 -9.31 5.54 -2.14
N PHE A 16 -9.35 6.59 -1.34
CA PHE A 16 -9.14 7.96 -1.82
C PHE A 16 -7.73 8.18 -2.36
N TYR A 17 -6.72 7.63 -1.71
CA TYR A 17 -5.34 7.60 -2.19
C TYR A 17 -5.24 6.99 -3.60
N ASP A 18 -5.89 5.84 -3.86
CA ASP A 18 -5.90 5.19 -5.17
C ASP A 18 -6.52 6.09 -6.26
N LEU A 19 -7.60 6.82 -5.94
CA LEU A 19 -8.21 7.79 -6.85
C LEU A 19 -7.26 8.96 -7.16
N CYS A 20 -6.57 9.47 -6.14
CA CYS A 20 -5.58 10.52 -6.31
C CYS A 20 -4.39 10.08 -7.15
N ILE A 21 -3.89 8.84 -6.95
CA ILE A 21 -2.84 8.27 -7.82
C ILE A 21 -3.31 8.21 -9.26
N LYS A 22 -4.51 7.62 -9.51
CA LYS A 22 -5.05 7.53 -10.88
C LYS A 22 -5.07 8.88 -11.58
N HIS A 23 -5.45 9.93 -10.85
CA HIS A 23 -5.43 11.30 -11.38
C HIS A 23 -3.99 11.82 -11.56
N ALA A 24 -3.09 11.60 -10.60
CA ALA A 24 -1.74 12.16 -10.61
C ALA A 24 -0.85 11.56 -11.71
N VAL A 25 -0.94 10.24 -11.96
CA VAL A 25 -0.08 9.54 -12.93
C VAL A 25 -0.64 9.49 -14.35
N ARG A 26 -1.91 9.89 -14.56
CA ARG A 26 -2.53 9.88 -15.89
C ARG A 26 -1.79 10.83 -16.82
N ALA A 27 -1.18 10.29 -17.89
CA ALA A 27 -0.36 11.02 -18.84
C ALA A 27 0.77 11.87 -18.16
N ASN A 28 1.36 11.37 -17.08
CA ASN A 28 2.38 12.05 -16.29
C ASN A 28 3.59 11.14 -16.04
N ALA A 29 4.73 11.72 -15.66
CA ALA A 29 5.92 10.97 -15.28
C ALA A 29 5.77 10.37 -13.89
N VAL A 30 6.01 9.04 -13.75
CA VAL A 30 5.85 8.31 -12.50
C VAL A 30 6.92 8.68 -11.46
N ALA A 31 8.18 8.78 -11.89
CA ALA A 31 9.31 9.02 -10.97
C ALA A 31 9.17 10.33 -10.18
N PRO A 32 8.90 11.50 -10.80
CA PRO A 32 8.70 12.73 -10.03
C PRO A 32 7.41 12.71 -9.20
N VAL A 33 6.33 12.04 -9.63
CA VAL A 33 5.13 11.88 -8.79
C VAL A 33 5.46 11.13 -7.50
N LEU A 34 6.18 10.01 -7.59
CA LEU A 34 6.64 9.25 -6.42
C LEU A 34 7.59 10.08 -5.55
N PHE A 35 8.55 10.78 -6.14
CA PHE A 35 9.48 11.61 -5.41
C PHE A 35 8.78 12.75 -4.65
N PHE A 36 7.93 13.53 -5.29
CA PHE A 36 7.25 14.65 -4.65
C PHE A 36 6.21 14.21 -3.62
N SER A 37 5.55 13.07 -3.81
CA SER A 37 4.67 12.52 -2.79
C SER A 37 5.48 12.05 -1.56
N THR A 38 6.61 11.36 -1.75
CA THR A 38 7.46 10.95 -0.62
C THR A 38 8.16 12.14 0.03
N LEU A 39 8.54 13.17 -0.73
CA LEU A 39 9.06 14.43 -0.19
C LEU A 39 8.02 15.09 0.74
N THR A 40 6.75 15.11 0.35
CA THR A 40 5.69 15.64 1.22
C THR A 40 5.58 14.85 2.53
N SER A 41 5.57 13.50 2.47
CA SER A 41 5.55 12.66 3.67
C SER A 41 6.77 12.90 4.58
N ALA A 42 7.96 12.94 3.99
CA ALA A 42 9.19 13.19 4.72
C ALA A 42 9.23 14.60 5.33
N SER A 43 8.68 15.61 4.63
CA SER A 43 8.60 16.98 5.15
C SER A 43 7.64 17.07 6.34
N VAL A 44 6.51 16.38 6.32
CA VAL A 44 5.58 16.33 7.47
C VAL A 44 6.31 15.76 8.69
N TRP A 45 6.96 14.62 8.55
CA TRP A 45 7.71 14.01 9.66
C TRP A 45 8.94 14.83 10.06
N GLY A 46 9.64 15.44 9.10
CA GLY A 46 10.75 16.36 9.38
C GLY A 46 10.31 17.58 10.20
N CYS A 47 9.15 18.16 9.89
CA CYS A 47 8.57 19.25 10.70
C CYS A 47 8.22 18.78 12.11
N LEU A 48 7.61 17.57 12.28
CA LEU A 48 7.31 17.03 13.60
C LEU A 48 8.57 16.79 14.42
N LEU A 49 9.61 16.19 13.82
CA LEU A 49 10.91 16.01 14.48
C LEU A 49 11.54 17.34 14.90
N LEU A 50 11.47 18.36 14.05
CA LEU A 50 11.98 19.69 14.37
C LEU A 50 11.21 20.33 15.53
N VAL A 51 9.87 20.21 15.54
CA VAL A 51 9.04 20.71 16.65
C VAL A 51 9.43 20.03 17.96
N GLU A 52 9.57 18.69 17.97
CA GLU A 52 9.98 17.97 19.18
C GLU A 52 11.39 18.32 19.64
N ALA A 53 12.32 18.53 18.69
CA ALA A 53 13.69 18.95 19.01
C ALA A 53 13.77 20.36 19.61
N LEU A 54 12.94 21.30 19.12
CA LEU A 54 12.89 22.69 19.59
C LEU A 54 12.09 22.87 20.90
N ARG A 55 11.04 22.05 21.07
CA ARG A 55 10.16 22.09 22.25
C ARG A 55 9.77 20.67 22.66
N PRO A 56 10.65 19.97 23.40
CA PRO A 56 10.36 18.60 23.86
C PRO A 56 9.07 18.53 24.67
N GLY A 57 8.24 17.53 24.37
CA GLY A 57 6.97 17.31 25.06
C GLY A 57 5.80 18.14 24.57
N LEU A 58 5.95 18.96 23.51
CA LEU A 58 4.85 19.68 22.88
C LEU A 58 3.95 18.73 22.08
N LEU A 59 4.53 17.72 21.45
CA LEU A 59 3.79 16.75 20.64
C LEU A 59 3.19 15.65 21.53
N PRO A 60 1.99 15.14 21.19
CA PRO A 60 1.46 13.97 21.86
C PRO A 60 2.39 12.77 21.63
N PRO A 61 2.56 11.87 22.63
CA PRO A 61 3.45 10.69 22.52
C PRO A 61 3.18 9.80 21.30
N ALA A 62 1.96 9.81 20.79
CA ALA A 62 1.56 9.10 19.58
C ALA A 62 2.20 9.63 18.28
N LEU A 63 2.85 10.79 18.32
CA LEU A 63 3.52 11.43 17.18
C LEU A 63 5.02 11.59 17.40
N VAL A 64 5.56 11.16 18.54
CA VAL A 64 6.98 11.25 18.85
C VAL A 64 7.67 9.93 18.51
N PRO A 65 8.60 9.90 17.54
CA PRO A 65 9.41 8.73 17.25
C PRO A 65 10.39 8.44 18.39
N ASP A 66 10.61 7.14 18.66
CA ASP A 66 11.63 6.72 19.62
C ASP A 66 13.04 6.98 19.08
N ALA A 67 13.97 7.20 20.00
CA ALA A 67 15.39 7.21 19.68
C ALA A 67 15.84 5.80 19.23
N LEU A 68 16.53 5.71 18.11
CA LEU A 68 16.95 4.45 17.53
C LEU A 68 18.46 4.26 17.61
N THR A 69 18.86 3.01 17.80
CA THR A 69 20.24 2.56 17.61
C THR A 69 20.55 2.35 16.13
N TRP A 70 21.82 2.36 15.76
CA TRP A 70 22.24 2.14 14.38
C TRP A 70 21.68 0.86 13.73
N PRO A 71 21.68 -0.33 14.40
CA PRO A 71 21.04 -1.53 13.84
C PRO A 71 19.54 -1.36 13.56
N GLN A 72 18.82 -0.62 14.40
CA GLN A 72 17.39 -0.36 14.21
C GLN A 72 17.12 0.55 12.99
N HIS A 73 18.00 1.55 12.76
CA HIS A 73 17.96 2.34 11.53
C HIS A 73 18.16 1.48 10.28
N LEU A 74 19.09 0.51 10.31
CA LEU A 74 19.32 -0.41 9.19
C LEU A 74 18.08 -1.28 8.89
N GLN A 75 17.34 -1.71 9.92
CA GLN A 75 16.09 -2.45 9.74
C GLN A 75 15.02 -1.61 9.02
N LEU A 76 14.87 -0.34 9.40
CA LEU A 76 13.92 0.56 8.74
C LEU A 76 14.39 0.98 7.34
N LEU A 77 15.68 1.09 7.14
CA LEU A 77 16.25 1.30 5.80
C LEU A 77 15.98 0.11 4.88
N LEU A 78 16.16 -1.12 5.38
CA LEU A 78 15.82 -2.34 4.64
C LEU A 78 14.34 -2.38 4.24
N LYS A 79 13.42 -2.09 5.20
CA LYS A 79 11.99 -1.94 4.91
C LYS A 79 11.75 -0.96 3.75
N SER A 80 12.35 0.22 3.84
CA SER A 80 12.16 1.28 2.84
C SER A 80 12.68 0.89 1.47
N GLY A 81 13.80 0.14 1.41
CA GLY A 81 14.34 -0.43 0.18
C GLY A 81 13.38 -1.45 -0.46
N ILE A 82 12.84 -2.37 0.34
CA ILE A 82 11.87 -3.37 -0.13
C ILE A 82 10.63 -2.69 -0.72
N VAL A 83 10.07 -1.71 -0.01
CA VAL A 83 8.88 -0.98 -0.47
C VAL A 83 9.18 -0.15 -1.72
N THR A 84 10.33 0.51 -1.78
CA THR A 84 10.75 1.28 -2.98
C THR A 84 10.82 0.38 -4.21
N ALA A 85 11.48 -0.77 -4.10
CA ALA A 85 11.55 -1.75 -5.18
C ALA A 85 10.17 -2.28 -5.57
N SER A 86 9.32 -2.58 -4.59
CA SER A 86 7.93 -2.99 -4.80
C SER A 86 7.14 -1.93 -5.58
N TRP A 87 7.23 -0.66 -5.19
CA TRP A 87 6.49 0.43 -5.83
C TRP A 87 7.00 0.71 -7.25
N ILE A 88 8.31 0.71 -7.48
CA ILE A 88 8.86 0.84 -8.83
C ILE A 88 8.31 -0.28 -9.73
N GLY A 89 8.41 -1.54 -9.29
CA GLY A 89 7.89 -2.68 -10.03
C GLY A 89 6.40 -2.56 -10.34
N THR A 90 5.62 -2.21 -9.32
CA THR A 90 4.17 -2.07 -9.42
C THR A 90 3.75 -0.93 -10.35
N TYR A 91 4.33 0.26 -10.19
CA TYR A 91 3.95 1.44 -11.00
C TYR A 91 4.32 1.28 -12.47
N TYR A 92 5.51 0.73 -12.77
CA TYR A 92 5.87 0.45 -14.16
C TYR A 92 5.05 -0.70 -14.76
N GLY A 93 4.76 -1.75 -13.99
CA GLY A 93 3.88 -2.82 -14.41
C GLY A 93 2.49 -2.30 -14.77
N VAL A 94 1.85 -1.55 -13.88
CA VAL A 94 0.53 -0.95 -14.10
C VAL A 94 0.53 0.07 -15.25
N LYS A 95 1.62 0.82 -15.45
CA LYS A 95 1.74 1.77 -16.57
C LYS A 95 1.68 1.08 -17.93
N HIS A 96 2.26 -0.11 -18.07
CA HIS A 96 2.42 -0.80 -19.36
C HIS A 96 1.46 -1.97 -19.58
N LEU A 97 0.74 -2.38 -18.54
CA LEU A 97 -0.25 -3.45 -18.61
C LEU A 97 -1.66 -2.87 -18.52
N PRO A 98 -2.64 -3.49 -19.20
CA PRO A 98 -4.04 -3.20 -18.96
C PRO A 98 -4.39 -3.41 -17.49
N LEU A 99 -5.27 -2.59 -16.94
CA LEU A 99 -5.77 -2.76 -15.56
C LEU A 99 -6.39 -4.14 -15.35
N SER A 100 -7.03 -4.67 -16.38
CA SER A 100 -7.64 -5.99 -16.41
C SER A 100 -6.67 -7.13 -16.12
N LEU A 101 -5.38 -6.95 -16.38
CA LEU A 101 -4.33 -7.90 -16.09
C LEU A 101 -3.57 -7.54 -14.79
N GLY A 102 -3.29 -6.26 -14.60
CA GLY A 102 -2.53 -5.79 -13.45
C GLY A 102 -3.28 -5.96 -12.13
N ALA A 103 -4.61 -5.79 -12.13
CA ALA A 103 -5.39 -5.93 -10.91
C ALA A 103 -5.46 -7.37 -10.37
N PRO A 104 -5.70 -8.44 -11.19
CA PRO A 104 -5.62 -9.83 -10.72
C PRO A 104 -4.25 -10.19 -10.15
N LEU A 105 -3.17 -9.75 -10.80
CA LEU A 105 -1.81 -10.01 -10.29
C LEU A 105 -1.59 -9.35 -8.92
N ARG A 106 -2.00 -8.11 -8.74
CA ARG A 106 -1.92 -7.43 -7.43
C ARG A 106 -2.86 -8.06 -6.38
N ALA A 107 -3.98 -8.66 -6.81
CA ALA A 107 -4.91 -9.35 -5.92
C ALA A 107 -4.31 -10.62 -5.29
N THR A 108 -3.22 -11.15 -5.82
CA THR A 108 -2.49 -12.29 -5.21
C THR A 108 -1.67 -11.88 -3.97
N SER A 109 -1.42 -10.60 -3.74
CA SER A 109 -0.62 -10.12 -2.60
C SER A 109 -1.11 -10.63 -1.23
N PRO A 110 -2.42 -10.58 -0.87
CA PRO A 110 -2.88 -11.12 0.41
C PRO A 110 -2.71 -12.63 0.52
N LEU A 111 -2.80 -13.39 -0.59
CA LEU A 111 -2.49 -14.83 -0.57
C LEU A 111 -1.02 -15.06 -0.23
N LEU A 112 -0.11 -14.33 -0.88
CA LEU A 112 1.31 -14.41 -0.59
C LEU A 112 1.62 -14.03 0.86
N THR A 113 0.92 -12.99 1.37
CA THR A 113 1.03 -12.57 2.76
C THR A 113 0.49 -13.64 3.72
N LEU A 114 -0.64 -14.27 3.42
CA LEU A 114 -1.21 -15.36 4.21
C LEU A 114 -0.24 -16.54 4.30
N PHE A 115 0.26 -17.02 3.17
CA PHE A 115 1.25 -18.11 3.17
C PHE A 115 2.51 -17.74 3.96
N GLY A 116 3.02 -16.53 3.77
CA GLY A 116 4.18 -16.04 4.50
C GLY A 116 3.91 -15.89 6.01
N ALA A 117 2.72 -15.42 6.40
CA ALA A 117 2.33 -15.30 7.80
C ALA A 117 2.26 -16.66 8.51
N ILE A 118 1.69 -17.66 7.86
CA ILE A 118 1.64 -19.03 8.39
C ILE A 118 3.06 -19.61 8.51
N LEU A 119 3.88 -19.48 7.46
CA LEU A 119 5.20 -20.13 7.41
C LEU A 119 6.27 -19.42 8.24
N VAL A 120 6.24 -18.08 8.27
CA VAL A 120 7.32 -17.28 8.87
C VAL A 120 6.95 -16.75 10.25
N LEU A 121 5.70 -16.31 10.46
CA LEU A 121 5.25 -15.71 11.70
C LEU A 121 4.47 -16.69 12.58
N GLY A 122 4.15 -17.89 12.09
CA GLY A 122 3.36 -18.91 12.83
C GLY A 122 1.91 -18.48 13.08
N GLU A 123 1.39 -17.51 12.33
CA GLU A 123 0.00 -17.07 12.44
C GLU A 123 -0.96 -18.23 12.10
N ARG A 124 -2.06 -18.34 12.84
CA ARG A 124 -3.07 -19.37 12.64
C ARG A 124 -4.46 -18.72 12.56
N PRO A 125 -4.85 -18.21 11.40
CA PRO A 125 -6.21 -17.71 11.21
C PRO A 125 -7.23 -18.83 11.44
N THR A 126 -8.37 -18.50 12.02
CA THR A 126 -9.49 -19.42 12.20
C THR A 126 -10.03 -19.87 10.83
N VAL A 127 -10.86 -20.93 10.84
CA VAL A 127 -11.51 -21.41 9.59
C VAL A 127 -12.41 -20.32 8.99
N VAL A 128 -13.14 -19.56 9.82
CA VAL A 128 -14.06 -18.51 9.37
C VAL A 128 -13.26 -17.34 8.79
N GLU A 129 -12.18 -16.89 9.45
CA GLU A 129 -11.27 -15.88 8.91
C GLU A 129 -10.66 -16.31 7.57
N THR A 130 -10.24 -17.58 7.47
CA THR A 130 -9.68 -18.12 6.22
C THR A 130 -10.71 -18.10 5.09
N ILE A 131 -11.97 -18.51 5.35
CA ILE A 131 -13.07 -18.43 4.37
C ILE A 131 -13.32 -16.96 3.98
N GLY A 132 -13.33 -16.04 4.94
CA GLY A 132 -13.48 -14.61 4.69
C GLY A 132 -12.38 -14.05 3.77
N ILE A 133 -11.11 -14.39 4.06
CA ILE A 133 -9.94 -14.02 3.26
C ILE A 133 -10.08 -14.57 1.83
N LEU A 134 -10.37 -15.86 1.67
CA LEU A 134 -10.51 -16.50 0.36
C LEU A 134 -11.69 -15.92 -0.43
N THR A 135 -12.82 -15.63 0.23
CA THR A 135 -13.98 -14.98 -0.39
C THR A 135 -13.63 -13.58 -0.90
N THR A 136 -12.94 -12.79 -0.08
CA THR A 136 -12.46 -11.45 -0.48
C THR A 136 -11.52 -11.51 -1.68
N LEU A 137 -10.58 -12.46 -1.68
CA LEU A 137 -9.62 -12.65 -2.77
C LEU A 137 -10.28 -13.14 -4.05
N GLY A 138 -11.15 -14.15 -3.97
CA GLY A 138 -11.90 -14.67 -5.13
C GLY A 138 -12.77 -13.59 -5.76
N SER A 139 -13.43 -12.79 -4.94
CA SER A 139 -14.23 -11.64 -5.38
C SER A 139 -13.38 -10.55 -6.02
N PHE A 140 -12.19 -10.28 -5.48
CA PHE A 140 -11.25 -9.32 -6.06
C PHE A 140 -10.73 -9.78 -7.42
N VAL A 141 -10.41 -11.08 -7.57
CA VAL A 141 -10.06 -11.68 -8.86
C VAL A 141 -11.26 -11.61 -9.83
N GLY A 142 -12.46 -11.93 -9.37
CA GLY A 142 -13.70 -11.79 -10.16
C GLY A 142 -13.92 -10.37 -10.66
N LEU A 143 -13.69 -9.36 -9.81
CA LEU A 143 -13.74 -7.95 -10.19
C LEU A 143 -12.74 -7.60 -11.31
N SER A 144 -11.54 -8.18 -11.21
CA SER A 144 -10.48 -7.99 -12.20
C SER A 144 -10.78 -8.67 -13.53
N VAL A 145 -11.26 -9.91 -13.48
CA VAL A 145 -11.63 -10.70 -14.69
C VAL A 145 -12.84 -10.10 -15.41
N ALA A 146 -13.82 -9.55 -14.67
CA ALA A 146 -14.96 -8.86 -15.28
C ALA A 146 -14.56 -7.66 -16.14
N GLY A 147 -13.36 -7.08 -15.92
CA GLY A 147 -12.77 -6.01 -16.73
C GLY A 147 -11.85 -6.48 -17.85
N ALA A 148 -11.50 -7.78 -17.93
CA ALA A 148 -10.43 -8.28 -18.78
C ALA A 148 -10.93 -9.09 -19.98
N ARG A 149 -10.67 -8.61 -21.20
CA ARG A 149 -10.76 -9.39 -22.45
C ARG A 149 -9.62 -9.01 -23.41
N GLU A 150 -8.38 -9.06 -22.97
CA GLU A 150 -7.24 -8.71 -23.83
C GLU A 150 -6.16 -9.80 -23.78
N GLY A 151 -5.76 -10.31 -24.95
CA GLY A 151 -4.80 -11.41 -25.10
C GLY A 151 -3.35 -10.98 -24.93
N ILE A 152 -2.80 -11.03 -23.69
CA ILE A 152 -1.39 -10.81 -23.42
C ILE A 152 -0.69 -12.13 -23.06
N LEU A 153 0.39 -12.46 -23.77
CA LEU A 153 1.20 -13.64 -23.49
C LEU A 153 2.04 -13.42 -22.22
N PHE A 154 1.58 -13.92 -21.08
CA PHE A 154 2.16 -13.74 -19.74
C PHE A 154 3.66 -14.05 -19.67
N HIS A 155 4.07 -15.21 -20.23
CA HIS A 155 5.44 -15.71 -20.10
C HIS A 155 6.49 -14.90 -20.87
N ARG A 156 6.09 -14.07 -21.82
CA ARG A 156 6.99 -13.25 -22.65
C ARG A 156 6.99 -11.76 -22.30
N ASN A 157 6.10 -11.33 -21.41
CA ASN A 157 5.93 -9.92 -21.10
C ASN A 157 6.70 -9.52 -19.84
N LYS A 158 7.79 -8.75 -20.00
CA LYS A 158 8.63 -8.28 -18.90
C LYS A 158 7.87 -7.44 -17.87
N TRP A 159 6.79 -6.76 -18.26
CA TRP A 159 6.01 -5.93 -17.36
C TRP A 159 5.12 -6.77 -16.42
N VAL A 160 4.70 -7.95 -16.86
CA VAL A 160 4.01 -8.94 -16.01
C VAL A 160 4.96 -9.42 -14.92
N TRP A 161 6.18 -9.79 -15.27
CA TRP A 161 7.18 -10.22 -14.30
C TRP A 161 7.58 -9.11 -13.32
N LEU A 162 7.70 -7.87 -13.81
CA LEU A 162 8.01 -6.73 -12.97
C LEU A 162 6.88 -6.44 -11.97
N LEU A 163 5.62 -6.53 -12.40
CA LEU A 163 4.46 -6.37 -11.54
C LEU A 163 4.37 -7.50 -10.51
N LEU A 164 4.62 -8.73 -10.90
CA LEU A 164 4.64 -9.88 -10.00
C LEU A 164 5.74 -9.75 -8.94
N ALA A 165 6.95 -9.38 -9.34
CA ALA A 165 8.05 -9.09 -8.41
C ALA A 165 7.68 -7.98 -7.42
N GLY A 166 7.07 -6.89 -7.91
CA GLY A 166 6.55 -5.81 -7.06
C GLY A 166 5.50 -6.31 -6.07
N THR A 167 4.62 -7.21 -6.49
CA THR A 167 3.58 -7.81 -5.63
C THR A 167 4.18 -8.71 -4.55
N ILE A 168 5.17 -9.53 -4.89
CA ILE A 168 5.90 -10.38 -3.94
C ILE A 168 6.64 -9.53 -2.91
N LEU A 169 7.36 -8.49 -3.36
CA LEU A 169 8.06 -7.56 -2.46
C LEU A 169 7.09 -6.80 -1.56
N GLY A 170 5.90 -6.46 -2.06
CA GLY A 170 4.85 -5.84 -1.25
C GLY A 170 4.32 -6.78 -0.15
N ALA A 171 4.14 -8.06 -0.45
CA ALA A 171 3.77 -9.07 0.53
C ALA A 171 4.88 -9.28 1.58
N ALA A 172 6.14 -9.38 1.13
CA ALA A 172 7.29 -9.46 2.03
C ALA A 172 7.41 -8.23 2.95
N SER A 173 7.15 -7.03 2.42
CA SER A 173 7.12 -5.82 3.23
C SER A 173 6.03 -5.86 4.31
N ALA A 174 4.84 -6.37 4.01
CA ALA A 174 3.76 -6.47 4.99
C ALA A 174 4.10 -7.45 6.14
N LEU A 175 4.75 -8.58 5.82
CA LEU A 175 5.28 -9.51 6.83
C LEU A 175 6.36 -8.84 7.68
N TYR A 176 7.24 -8.09 7.05
CA TYR A 176 8.30 -7.37 7.75
C TYR A 176 7.74 -6.25 8.64
N ASP A 177 6.64 -5.59 8.25
CA ASP A 177 5.92 -4.64 9.10
C ASP A 177 5.42 -5.30 10.39
N LYS A 178 4.83 -6.49 10.29
CA LYS A 178 4.38 -7.25 11.47
C LYS A 178 5.56 -7.62 12.37
N TYR A 179 6.70 -8.00 11.80
CA TYR A 179 7.91 -8.29 12.55
C TYR A 179 8.44 -7.06 13.30
N LEU A 180 8.54 -5.89 12.63
CA LEU A 180 8.99 -4.64 13.24
C LEU A 180 8.06 -4.19 14.38
N LEU A 181 6.76 -4.19 14.15
CA LEU A 181 5.77 -3.67 15.10
C LEU A 181 5.39 -4.70 16.18
N GLY A 182 5.25 -5.96 15.79
CA GLY A 182 4.80 -7.05 16.67
C GLY A 182 5.92 -7.67 17.48
N THR A 183 7.04 -8.02 16.84
CA THR A 183 8.18 -8.73 17.48
C THR A 183 9.19 -7.76 18.08
N LEU A 184 9.69 -6.81 17.27
CA LEU A 184 10.67 -5.83 17.71
C LEU A 184 10.06 -4.67 18.52
N LYS A 185 8.72 -4.57 18.55
CA LYS A 185 7.96 -3.60 19.35
C LYS A 185 8.27 -2.14 19.02
N PHE A 186 8.68 -1.84 17.79
CA PHE A 186 8.83 -0.45 17.37
C PHE A 186 7.50 0.30 17.51
N SER A 187 7.57 1.56 17.91
CA SER A 187 6.37 2.40 17.92
C SER A 187 5.94 2.75 16.50
N VAL A 188 4.63 2.95 16.33
CA VAL A 188 4.06 3.34 15.04
C VAL A 188 4.68 4.62 14.47
N PRO A 189 4.83 5.71 15.27
CA PRO A 189 5.46 6.93 14.78
C PRO A 189 6.92 6.71 14.36
N THR A 190 7.66 5.85 15.06
CA THR A 190 9.05 5.52 14.71
C THR A 190 9.14 4.85 13.34
N VAL A 191 8.33 3.80 13.11
CA VAL A 191 8.32 3.10 11.82
C VAL A 191 7.92 4.06 10.71
N GLN A 192 6.85 4.83 10.89
CA GLN A 192 6.31 5.69 9.84
C GLN A 192 7.21 6.88 9.52
N CYS A 193 7.81 7.49 10.53
CA CYS A 193 8.74 8.62 10.38
C CYS A 193 9.96 8.21 9.54
N TRP A 194 10.71 7.24 10.02
CA TRP A 194 11.95 6.83 9.36
C TRP A 194 11.71 6.14 8.01
N PHE A 195 10.62 5.37 7.88
CA PHE A 195 10.18 4.85 6.60
C PHE A 195 9.96 5.96 5.57
N SER A 196 9.24 7.03 5.93
CA SER A 196 8.97 8.16 5.03
C SER A 196 10.26 8.87 4.60
N ILE A 197 11.19 9.08 5.53
CA ILE A 197 12.49 9.74 5.26
C ILE A 197 13.35 8.86 4.35
N TYR A 198 13.46 7.57 4.65
CA TYR A 198 14.30 6.66 3.86
C TYR A 198 13.73 6.39 2.46
N MET A 199 12.41 6.38 2.29
CA MET A 199 11.81 6.32 0.97
C MET A 199 12.24 7.50 0.08
N LEU A 200 12.37 8.69 0.67
CA LEU A 200 12.86 9.86 -0.06
C LEU A 200 14.31 9.67 -0.54
N ILE A 201 15.17 9.07 0.30
CA ILE A 201 16.56 8.74 -0.07
C ILE A 201 16.61 7.81 -1.28
N PHE A 202 15.73 6.80 -1.34
CA PHE A 202 15.68 5.87 -2.46
C PHE A 202 15.05 6.48 -3.72
N PHE A 203 13.97 7.26 -3.58
CA PHE A 203 13.32 7.88 -4.74
C PHE A 203 14.06 9.11 -5.26
N GLY A 204 14.96 9.72 -4.49
CA GLY A 204 15.81 10.82 -4.96
C GLY A 204 16.64 10.46 -6.19
N PRO A 205 17.52 9.43 -6.13
CA PRO A 205 18.28 8.96 -7.28
C PRO A 205 17.39 8.50 -8.44
N PHE A 206 16.22 7.92 -8.14
CA PHE A 206 15.25 7.51 -9.15
C PHE A 206 14.66 8.71 -9.92
N ALA A 207 14.30 9.79 -9.21
CA ALA A 207 13.82 11.02 -9.83
C ALA A 207 14.93 11.77 -10.59
N LEU A 208 16.16 11.77 -10.03
CA LEU A 208 17.33 12.35 -10.70
C LEU A 208 17.62 11.64 -12.02
N GLY A 209 17.59 10.31 -12.05
CA GLY A 209 17.78 9.56 -13.29
C GLY A 209 16.67 9.83 -14.31
N TRP A 210 15.42 10.09 -13.89
CA TRP A 210 14.38 10.58 -14.80
C TRP A 210 14.72 11.97 -15.33
N GLN A 211 15.17 12.89 -14.49
CA GLN A 211 15.55 14.25 -14.89
C GLN A 211 16.72 14.22 -15.91
N LEU A 212 17.68 13.35 -15.71
CA LEU A 212 18.80 13.10 -16.63
C LEU A 212 18.38 12.29 -17.86
N ARG A 213 17.09 11.96 -18.03
CA ARG A 213 16.52 11.20 -19.16
C ARG A 213 17.12 9.80 -19.37
N LEU A 214 17.63 9.17 -18.32
CA LEU A 214 18.25 7.84 -18.41
C LEU A 214 17.27 6.72 -18.75
N TRP A 215 15.99 6.80 -18.30
CA TRP A 215 14.99 5.73 -18.48
C TRP A 215 13.60 6.18 -18.92
N SER A 216 13.29 7.46 -18.90
CA SER A 216 11.98 7.95 -19.33
C SER A 216 12.07 9.39 -19.84
N ARG A 217 11.33 9.66 -20.92
CA ARG A 217 11.21 10.99 -21.52
C ARG A 217 9.84 11.63 -21.30
N ASN A 218 9.00 11.01 -20.46
CA ASN A 218 7.68 11.56 -20.18
C ASN A 218 7.81 12.89 -19.43
N GLU A 219 7.01 13.85 -19.84
CA GLU A 219 6.92 15.15 -19.17
C GLU A 219 6.27 15.02 -17.79
N PHE A 220 6.66 15.90 -16.88
CA PHE A 220 6.06 16.01 -15.56
C PHE A 220 5.15 17.23 -15.53
N VAL A 221 3.91 16.99 -15.10
CA VAL A 221 2.92 18.04 -14.84
C VAL A 221 2.57 18.00 -13.36
N TRP A 222 2.77 19.14 -12.69
CA TRP A 222 2.38 19.27 -11.28
C TRP A 222 0.87 19.18 -11.12
N ARG A 223 0.42 18.41 -10.13
CA ARG A 223 -0.99 18.28 -9.77
C ARG A 223 -1.13 18.34 -8.26
N TRP A 224 -2.15 19.04 -7.77
CA TRP A 224 -2.43 19.15 -6.33
C TRP A 224 -2.70 17.80 -5.65
N THR A 225 -3.09 16.79 -6.42
CA THR A 225 -3.26 15.41 -5.91
C THR A 225 -1.94 14.76 -5.49
N ILE A 226 -0.78 15.25 -5.93
CA ILE A 226 0.53 14.70 -5.55
C ILE A 226 0.79 14.83 -4.04
N PRO A 227 0.73 16.02 -3.42
CA PRO A 227 0.84 16.11 -1.95
C PRO A 227 -0.33 15.42 -1.23
N LEU A 228 -1.53 15.43 -1.80
CA LEU A 228 -2.68 14.76 -1.19
C LEU A 228 -2.49 13.24 -1.12
N ILE A 229 -1.86 12.60 -2.12
CA ILE A 229 -1.44 11.19 -2.08
C ILE A 229 -0.64 10.91 -0.80
N ALA A 230 0.33 11.76 -0.50
CA ALA A 230 1.18 11.61 0.68
C ALA A 230 0.38 11.71 1.99
N LEU A 231 -0.45 12.73 2.12
CA LEU A 231 -1.24 12.95 3.33
C LEU A 231 -2.25 11.82 3.59
N LEU A 232 -2.95 11.38 2.55
CA LEU A 232 -3.88 10.25 2.64
C LEU A 232 -3.15 8.96 3.02
N LEU A 233 -1.97 8.73 2.46
CA LEU A 233 -1.16 7.57 2.77
C LEU A 233 -0.61 7.62 4.19
N LEU A 234 -0.15 8.77 4.66
CA LEU A 234 0.32 8.94 6.04
C LEU A 234 -0.76 8.54 7.05
N VAL A 235 -1.99 9.01 6.86
CA VAL A 235 -3.11 8.64 7.73
C VAL A 235 -3.45 7.15 7.59
N SER A 236 -3.54 6.65 6.36
CA SER A 236 -3.83 5.24 6.09
C SER A 236 -2.79 4.31 6.70
N ASP A 237 -1.50 4.62 6.54
CA ASP A 237 -0.41 3.77 7.04
C ASP A 237 -0.27 3.87 8.56
N TYR A 238 -0.52 5.03 9.18
CA TYR A 238 -0.56 5.13 10.64
C TYR A 238 -1.61 4.20 11.25
N LEU A 239 -2.81 4.20 10.67
CA LEU A 239 -3.90 3.31 11.09
C LEU A 239 -3.58 1.84 10.83
N TYR A 240 -2.98 1.52 9.69
CA TYR A 240 -2.53 0.19 9.33
C TYR A 240 -1.45 -0.34 10.29
N PHE A 241 -0.41 0.43 10.56
CA PHE A 241 0.63 0.06 11.51
C PHE A 241 0.10 -0.10 12.93
N SER A 242 -0.87 0.75 13.32
CA SER A 242 -1.56 0.62 14.61
C SER A 242 -2.32 -0.70 14.71
N ALA A 243 -2.99 -1.12 13.63
CA ALA A 243 -3.67 -2.41 13.58
C ALA A 243 -2.70 -3.59 13.62
N LEU A 244 -1.56 -3.51 12.92
CA LEU A 244 -0.54 -4.58 12.94
C LEU A 244 0.19 -4.71 14.28
N ARG A 245 0.29 -3.63 15.03
CA ARG A 245 0.89 -3.64 16.37
C ARG A 245 0.04 -4.38 17.40
N ASP A 246 -1.27 -4.45 17.18
CA ASP A 246 -2.18 -5.20 18.03
C ASP A 246 -1.88 -6.71 17.94
N PRO A 247 -1.76 -7.44 19.06
CA PRO A 247 -1.54 -8.90 19.06
C PRO A 247 -2.61 -9.68 18.27
N HIS A 248 -3.85 -9.20 18.28
CA HIS A 248 -4.97 -9.81 17.54
C HIS A 248 -5.01 -9.41 16.06
N GLY A 249 -4.23 -8.40 15.65
CA GLY A 249 -4.13 -7.96 14.27
C GLY A 249 -3.24 -8.89 13.43
N LEU A 250 -3.75 -10.06 13.03
CA LEU A 250 -3.01 -10.96 12.13
C LEU A 250 -2.76 -10.27 10.79
N VAL A 251 -1.53 -10.38 10.26
CA VAL A 251 -1.13 -9.67 9.05
C VAL A 251 -2.00 -10.06 7.85
N ALA A 252 -2.37 -11.32 7.72
CA ALA A 252 -3.22 -11.81 6.63
C ALA A 252 -4.62 -11.17 6.67
N ILE A 253 -5.21 -11.04 7.86
CA ILE A 253 -6.52 -10.42 8.08
C ILE A 253 -6.44 -8.93 7.79
N VAL A 254 -5.48 -8.23 8.39
CA VAL A 254 -5.27 -6.79 8.20
C VAL A 254 -5.08 -6.45 6.70
N MET A 255 -4.28 -7.24 5.98
CA MET A 255 -4.07 -7.05 4.56
C MET A 255 -5.32 -7.33 3.72
N SER A 256 -6.13 -8.33 4.09
CA SER A 256 -7.39 -8.64 3.40
C SER A 256 -8.43 -7.54 3.61
N LEU A 257 -8.62 -7.09 4.85
CA LEU A 257 -9.54 -5.99 5.18
C LEU A 257 -9.13 -4.68 4.50
N ARG A 258 -7.83 -4.42 4.40
CA ARG A 258 -7.30 -3.24 3.70
C ARG A 258 -7.69 -3.22 2.22
N ARG A 259 -8.00 -4.37 1.59
CA ARG A 259 -8.52 -4.45 0.22
C ARG A 259 -9.95 -3.92 0.08
N ALA A 260 -10.68 -3.70 1.18
CA ALA A 260 -11.95 -2.97 1.14
C ALA A 260 -11.80 -1.55 0.55
N SER A 261 -10.58 -0.99 0.50
CA SER A 261 -10.26 0.24 -0.24
C SER A 261 -10.74 0.20 -1.70
N THR A 262 -10.80 -0.99 -2.29
CA THR A 262 -11.32 -1.19 -3.66
C THR A 262 -12.78 -0.75 -3.79
N LEU A 263 -13.59 -0.81 -2.71
CA LEU A 263 -14.98 -0.35 -2.72
C LEU A 263 -15.05 1.17 -2.92
N VAL A 264 -14.19 1.91 -2.22
CA VAL A 264 -14.11 3.37 -2.35
C VAL A 264 -13.58 3.74 -3.74
N ALA A 265 -12.54 3.04 -4.20
CA ALA A 265 -11.99 3.23 -5.54
C ALA A 265 -13.02 2.90 -6.64
N PHE A 266 -13.84 1.86 -6.45
CA PHE A 266 -14.92 1.47 -7.36
C PHE A 266 -16.02 2.53 -7.42
N ALA A 267 -16.54 2.93 -6.25
CA ALA A 267 -17.57 3.98 -6.18
C ALA A 267 -17.08 5.30 -6.79
N GLY A 268 -15.85 5.71 -6.45
CA GLY A 268 -15.21 6.88 -7.02
C GLY A 268 -14.91 6.74 -8.52
N GLY A 269 -14.57 5.55 -8.99
CA GLY A 269 -14.41 5.24 -10.41
C GLY A 269 -15.68 5.47 -11.22
N LEU A 270 -16.81 4.98 -10.72
CA LEU A 270 -18.13 5.19 -11.34
C LEU A 270 -18.53 6.68 -11.33
N TYR A 271 -18.33 7.36 -10.20
CA TYR A 271 -18.78 8.74 -10.02
C TYR A 271 -17.89 9.76 -10.73
N PHE A 272 -16.56 9.71 -10.49
CA PHE A 272 -15.62 10.72 -11.01
C PHE A 272 -15.08 10.40 -12.40
N PHE A 273 -14.95 9.11 -12.75
CA PHE A 273 -14.34 8.70 -14.03
C PHE A 273 -15.35 8.13 -15.02
N HIS A 274 -16.64 8.06 -14.64
CA HIS A 274 -17.75 7.56 -15.49
C HIS A 274 -17.43 6.18 -16.08
N GLU A 275 -16.84 5.27 -15.27
CA GLU A 275 -16.49 3.92 -15.74
C GLU A 275 -17.75 3.12 -16.15
N ALA A 276 -17.73 2.57 -17.36
CA ALA A 276 -18.80 1.74 -17.87
C ALA A 276 -18.84 0.36 -17.18
N ASN A 277 -19.97 -0.34 -17.30
CA ASN A 277 -20.17 -1.71 -16.82
C ASN A 277 -20.12 -1.94 -15.30
N GLY A 278 -20.55 -0.97 -14.49
CA GLY A 278 -20.62 -1.12 -13.03
C GLY A 278 -21.42 -2.35 -12.58
N TRP A 279 -22.53 -2.68 -13.24
CA TRP A 279 -23.36 -3.84 -12.92
C TRP A 279 -22.62 -5.19 -13.04
N ARG A 280 -21.69 -5.32 -13.95
CA ARG A 280 -20.88 -6.56 -14.11
C ARG A 280 -19.87 -6.76 -12.99
N LYS A 281 -19.47 -5.66 -12.34
CA LYS A 281 -18.51 -5.65 -11.21
C LYS A 281 -19.23 -5.80 -9.86
N LEU A 282 -20.54 -5.52 -9.81
CA LEU A 282 -21.32 -5.51 -8.57
C LEU A 282 -21.27 -6.84 -7.79
N PRO A 283 -21.39 -8.04 -8.40
CA PRO A 283 -21.29 -9.31 -7.65
C PRO A 283 -19.94 -9.47 -6.95
N ALA A 284 -18.85 -9.05 -7.59
CA ALA A 284 -17.53 -9.09 -6.99
C ALA A 284 -17.40 -8.08 -5.83
N VAL A 285 -18.00 -6.89 -5.94
CA VAL A 285 -18.03 -5.90 -4.86
C VAL A 285 -18.80 -6.44 -3.65
N ILE A 286 -19.96 -7.07 -3.87
CA ILE A 286 -20.75 -7.74 -2.82
C ILE A 286 -19.93 -8.86 -2.16
N GLY A 287 -19.24 -9.68 -2.96
CA GLY A 287 -18.37 -10.74 -2.44
C GLY A 287 -17.21 -10.20 -1.58
N ILE A 288 -16.62 -9.05 -1.93
CA ILE A 288 -15.63 -8.38 -1.09
C ILE A 288 -16.24 -7.98 0.27
N LEU A 289 -17.45 -7.41 0.27
CA LEU A 289 -18.15 -7.04 1.51
C LEU A 289 -18.44 -8.26 2.39
N ILE A 290 -18.94 -9.35 1.80
CA ILE A 290 -19.20 -10.60 2.54
C ILE A 290 -17.90 -11.15 3.13
N GLY A 291 -16.84 -11.20 2.33
CA GLY A 291 -15.53 -11.68 2.80
C GLY A 291 -14.95 -10.86 3.94
N VAL A 292 -15.08 -9.52 3.86
CA VAL A 292 -14.69 -8.60 4.94
C VAL A 292 -15.49 -8.87 6.22
N VAL A 293 -16.81 -9.03 6.12
CA VAL A 293 -17.66 -9.33 7.29
C VAL A 293 -17.27 -10.67 7.92
N LEU A 294 -17.09 -11.72 7.12
CA LEU A 294 -16.65 -13.02 7.62
C LEU A 294 -15.29 -12.95 8.33
N THR A 295 -14.36 -12.15 7.82
CA THR A 295 -13.04 -11.97 8.43
C THR A 295 -13.11 -11.22 9.78
N ILE A 296 -14.14 -10.42 10.02
CA ILE A 296 -14.33 -9.69 11.29
C ILE A 296 -15.05 -10.55 12.33
N LEU A 297 -15.95 -11.45 11.87
CA LEU A 297 -16.78 -12.28 12.76
C LEU A 297 -16.07 -13.55 13.24
N GLY A 298 -15.01 -13.99 12.56
CA GLY A 298 -14.19 -15.17 12.94
C GLY A 298 -13.09 -14.84 13.91
#